data_c4aa1a8c7aaf0c907f639a033590b880
#
_entry.id   c4aa1a8c7aaf0c907f639a033590b880
#
_cell.length_a   1.000
_cell.length_b   1.000
_cell.length_c   1.000
_cell.angle_alpha   90.00
_cell.angle_beta   90.00
_cell.angle_gamma   90.00
#
_symmetry.space_group_name_H-M   'P 1'
#
loop_
_entity.id
_entity.type
_entity.pdbx_description
1 polymer ?
#
loop_
_entity_poly.entity_id
_entity_poly.type
_entity_poly.pdbx_seq_one_letter_code
_entity_poly.pdbx_strand_id
1 'polypeptide(L)'
;MFKNVVINIENTKKTIKNLDFGYVEAKYGQMVMGYNVKDDFLHIAYFHFAQGKPIEHFAADMKKRWPGLVLKEDSEKAQRSFETYFQKQKPKREIYVIFTGTKFQVKVWSALLKIPYGEERTYNEVAAMIRMPKSVRAASSAVGRNDIALFVPCHRVKAKNNDMHKYRWGNELKKKILADEKSK
;
A
#
# COMPACT_ATOMS: atom_id res chain seq x y z
N MET A 1 5.97 -11.37 5.70
CA MET A 1 5.11 -10.66 6.65
C MET A 1 3.64 -10.84 6.30
N PHE A 2 3.21 -10.64 5.07
CA PHE A 2 1.79 -10.70 4.69
C PHE A 2 1.38 -11.96 3.90
N LYS A 3 2.14 -13.06 4.04
CA LYS A 3 1.96 -14.29 3.23
C LYS A 3 0.59 -14.98 3.43
N ASN A 4 -0.05 -14.75 4.58
CA ASN A 4 -1.31 -15.40 4.97
C ASN A 4 -2.48 -14.40 5.10
N VAL A 5 -2.33 -13.19 4.56
CA VAL A 5 -3.37 -12.15 4.59
C VAL A 5 -4.12 -12.19 3.27
N VAL A 6 -5.42 -12.36 3.33
CA VAL A 6 -6.30 -12.19 2.17
C VAL A 6 -6.57 -10.70 2.01
N ILE A 7 -6.20 -10.14 0.87
CA ILE A 7 -6.38 -8.72 0.58
C ILE A 7 -7.58 -8.57 -0.35
N ASN A 8 -8.64 -7.98 0.17
CA ASN A 8 -9.82 -7.60 -0.59
C ASN A 8 -9.70 -6.14 -1.05
N ILE A 9 -10.34 -5.81 -2.16
CA ILE A 9 -10.34 -4.45 -2.70
C ILE A 9 -11.69 -3.81 -2.41
N GLU A 10 -11.68 -2.69 -1.70
CA GLU A 10 -12.81 -1.79 -1.64
C GLU A 10 -12.56 -0.62 -2.58
N ASN A 11 -13.32 -0.57 -3.68
CA ASN A 11 -13.25 0.54 -4.63
C ASN A 11 -14.35 1.54 -4.27
N THR A 12 -13.98 2.63 -3.63
CA THR A 12 -14.95 3.67 -3.31
C THR A 12 -14.85 4.84 -4.29
N LYS A 13 -15.99 5.16 -4.90
CA LYS A 13 -16.17 6.45 -5.60
C LYS A 13 -16.48 7.58 -4.61
N LYS A 14 -16.79 7.23 -3.35
CA LYS A 14 -17.12 8.19 -2.30
C LYS A 14 -15.83 8.70 -1.66
N THR A 15 -15.80 9.97 -1.35
CA THR A 15 -14.74 10.56 -0.53
C THR A 15 -14.70 9.89 0.84
N ILE A 16 -13.51 9.50 1.29
CA ILE A 16 -13.32 9.02 2.66
C ILE A 16 -13.59 10.21 3.59
N LYS A 17 -14.49 10.02 4.56
CA LYS A 17 -14.88 11.11 5.47
C LYS A 17 -14.16 11.05 6.81
N ASN A 18 -13.86 9.85 7.31
CA ASN A 18 -13.23 9.64 8.61
C ASN A 18 -12.17 8.56 8.49
N LEU A 19 -11.03 8.75 9.16
CA LEU A 19 -10.01 7.71 9.37
C LEU A 19 -9.43 7.86 10.77
N ASP A 20 -9.23 6.73 11.44
CA ASP A 20 -8.25 6.62 12.50
C ASP A 20 -6.86 6.53 11.85
N PHE A 21 -5.85 7.14 12.47
CA PHE A 21 -4.48 7.03 11.97
C PHE A 21 -3.46 7.11 13.09
N GLY A 22 -2.27 6.58 12.83
CA GLY A 22 -1.18 6.62 13.80
C GLY A 22 0.05 5.89 13.28
N TYR A 23 1.11 5.98 14.07
CA TYR A 23 2.32 5.20 13.82
C TYR A 23 2.11 3.72 14.12
N VAL A 24 2.74 2.88 13.32
CA VAL A 24 2.84 1.43 13.56
C VAL A 24 4.28 0.97 13.28
N GLU A 25 4.77 0.07 14.13
CA GLU A 25 6.06 -0.58 13.93
C GLU A 25 5.87 -1.83 13.04
N ALA A 26 6.51 -1.82 11.90
CA ALA A 26 6.45 -2.90 10.93
C ALA A 26 7.86 -3.47 10.67
N LYS A 27 7.94 -4.61 9.98
CA LYS A 27 9.20 -5.32 9.71
C LYS A 27 10.30 -4.44 9.11
N TYR A 28 9.95 -3.44 8.33
CA TYR A 28 10.91 -2.60 7.60
C TYR A 28 11.06 -1.19 8.18
N GLY A 29 10.56 -0.96 9.39
CA GLY A 29 10.62 0.29 10.11
C GLY A 29 9.25 0.88 10.39
N GLN A 30 9.24 2.05 11.00
CA GLN A 30 8.04 2.77 11.37
C GLN A 30 7.24 3.21 10.14
N MET A 31 5.95 3.00 10.22
CA MET A 31 5.00 3.38 9.19
C MET A 31 3.85 4.21 9.79
N VAL A 32 3.12 4.90 8.93
CA VAL A 32 1.85 5.54 9.29
C VAL A 32 0.72 4.80 8.61
N MET A 33 -0.26 4.36 9.39
CA MET A 33 -1.46 3.68 8.94
C MET A 33 -2.67 4.59 9.10
N GLY A 34 -3.41 4.83 7.99
CA GLY A 34 -4.72 5.45 7.98
C GLY A 34 -5.78 4.40 7.65
N TYR A 35 -6.73 4.17 8.57
CA TYR A 35 -7.58 2.99 8.54
C TYR A 35 -8.93 3.20 9.20
N ASN A 36 -9.82 2.25 8.97
CA ASN A 36 -11.03 2.03 9.75
C ASN A 36 -11.17 0.55 10.11
N VAL A 37 -11.88 0.25 11.19
CA VAL A 37 -12.36 -1.11 11.49
C VAL A 37 -13.87 -1.11 11.28
N LYS A 38 -14.33 -1.99 10.40
CA LYS A 38 -15.74 -2.12 10.06
C LYS A 38 -16.08 -3.60 9.91
N ASP A 39 -17.17 -4.05 10.52
CA ASP A 39 -17.64 -5.45 10.46
C ASP A 39 -16.51 -6.46 10.81
N ASP A 40 -15.70 -6.13 11.83
CA ASP A 40 -14.50 -6.87 12.27
C ASP A 40 -13.38 -6.99 11.24
N PHE A 41 -13.42 -6.21 10.15
CA PHE A 41 -12.36 -6.15 9.15
C PHE A 41 -11.57 -4.85 9.23
N LEU A 42 -10.26 -4.94 8.97
CA LEU A 42 -9.37 -3.79 8.86
C LEU A 42 -9.41 -3.25 7.43
N HIS A 43 -9.85 -2.00 7.29
CA HIS A 43 -9.90 -1.26 6.03
C HIS A 43 -8.78 -0.24 5.98
N ILE A 44 -7.78 -0.44 5.13
CA ILE A 44 -6.59 0.41 5.02
C ILE A 44 -6.71 1.30 3.79
N ALA A 45 -6.69 2.61 4.00
CA ALA A 45 -6.70 3.61 2.93
C ALA A 45 -5.32 4.25 2.70
N TYR A 46 -4.46 4.23 3.73
CA TYR A 46 -3.15 4.86 3.71
C TYR A 46 -2.15 4.02 4.51
N PHE A 47 -1.00 3.72 3.91
CA PHE A 47 0.07 2.98 4.57
C PHE A 47 1.43 3.38 4.01
N HIS A 48 2.14 4.26 4.71
CA HIS A 48 3.37 4.87 4.27
C HIS A 48 4.51 4.64 5.25
N PHE A 49 5.74 4.51 4.74
CA PHE A 49 6.93 4.56 5.59
C PHE A 49 7.11 5.96 6.15
N ALA A 50 7.33 6.05 7.47
CA ALA A 50 7.44 7.33 8.17
C ALA A 50 8.73 8.07 7.81
N GLN A 51 9.86 7.37 7.71
CA GLN A 51 11.16 7.94 7.33
C GLN A 51 11.54 9.18 8.14
N GLY A 52 11.26 9.16 9.45
CA GLY A 52 11.56 10.25 10.36
C GLY A 52 10.69 11.50 10.23
N LYS A 53 9.66 11.48 9.38
CA LYS A 53 8.73 12.61 9.25
C LYS A 53 7.72 12.61 10.39
N PRO A 54 7.32 13.81 10.89
CA PRO A 54 6.33 13.93 11.94
C PRO A 54 4.93 13.53 11.46
N ILE A 55 4.06 13.12 12.39
CA ILE A 55 2.73 12.59 12.08
C ILE A 55 1.86 13.60 11.34
N GLU A 56 2.02 14.89 11.63
CA GLU A 56 1.31 16.00 11.01
C GLU A 56 1.56 16.09 9.50
N HIS A 57 2.76 15.69 9.05
CA HIS A 57 3.09 15.62 7.62
C HIS A 57 2.13 14.66 6.90
N PHE A 58 1.85 13.51 7.50
CA PHE A 58 0.96 12.50 6.92
C PHE A 58 -0.50 12.89 7.05
N ALA A 59 -0.89 13.53 8.16
CA ALA A 59 -2.22 14.09 8.33
C ALA A 59 -2.53 15.14 7.25
N ALA A 60 -1.57 16.03 6.95
CA ALA A 60 -1.70 17.02 5.89
C ALA A 60 -1.80 16.37 4.50
N ASP A 61 -0.98 15.33 4.21
CA ASP A 61 -1.04 14.59 2.95
C ASP A 61 -2.41 13.89 2.77
N MET A 62 -2.93 13.23 3.80
CA MET A 62 -4.25 12.61 3.78
C MET A 62 -5.38 13.63 3.57
N LYS A 63 -5.38 14.76 4.28
CA LYS A 63 -6.37 15.83 4.10
C LYS A 63 -6.34 16.46 2.71
N LYS A 64 -5.14 16.57 2.12
CA LYS A 64 -4.98 17.03 0.72
C LYS A 64 -5.59 16.04 -0.28
N ARG A 65 -5.51 14.73 -0.03
CA ARG A 65 -6.09 13.69 -0.89
C ARG A 65 -7.59 13.61 -0.76
N TRP A 66 -8.09 13.78 0.45
CA TRP A 66 -9.51 13.65 0.79
C TRP A 66 -9.99 14.95 1.47
N PRO A 67 -10.36 15.97 0.69
CA PRO A 67 -10.92 17.22 1.24
C PRO A 67 -12.12 16.92 2.14
N GLY A 68 -12.14 17.53 3.34
CA GLY A 68 -13.17 17.27 4.34
C GLY A 68 -12.96 16.03 5.20
N LEU A 69 -11.81 15.33 5.07
CA LEU A 69 -11.45 14.19 5.90
C LEU A 69 -11.27 14.61 7.37
N VAL A 70 -11.99 13.94 8.26
CA VAL A 70 -11.79 13.99 9.70
C VAL A 70 -10.80 12.88 10.09
N LEU A 71 -9.72 13.27 10.74
CA LEU A 71 -8.67 12.37 11.21
C LEU A 71 -8.70 12.30 12.72
N LYS A 72 -8.64 11.07 13.25
CA LYS A 72 -8.43 10.81 14.67
C LYS A 72 -7.09 10.13 14.85
N GLU A 73 -6.14 10.84 15.48
CA GLU A 73 -4.84 10.30 15.79
C GLU A 73 -4.91 9.41 17.04
N ASP A 74 -4.38 8.19 16.92
CA ASP A 74 -4.20 7.27 18.03
C ASP A 74 -3.19 6.18 17.63
N SER A 75 -1.91 6.43 17.88
CA SER A 75 -0.83 5.51 17.51
C SER A 75 -0.87 4.20 18.31
N GLU A 76 -1.33 4.21 19.56
CA GLU A 76 -1.49 2.96 20.33
C GLU A 76 -2.60 2.08 19.75
N LYS A 77 -3.73 2.67 19.42
CA LYS A 77 -4.85 1.94 18.78
C LYS A 77 -4.43 1.45 17.39
N ALA A 78 -3.68 2.25 16.63
CA ALA A 78 -3.16 1.86 15.32
C ALA A 78 -2.23 0.64 15.45
N GLN A 79 -1.29 0.66 16.40
CA GLN A 79 -0.38 -0.44 16.67
C GLN A 79 -1.13 -1.71 17.09
N ARG A 80 -2.05 -1.63 18.04
CA ARG A 80 -2.89 -2.76 18.47
C ARG A 80 -3.70 -3.35 17.32
N SER A 81 -4.31 -2.49 16.49
CA SER A 81 -5.05 -2.94 15.31
C SER A 81 -4.12 -3.65 14.31
N PHE A 82 -2.97 -3.07 14.03
CA PHE A 82 -1.97 -3.66 13.15
C PHE A 82 -1.53 -5.05 13.65
N GLU A 83 -1.14 -5.19 14.91
CA GLU A 83 -0.74 -6.46 15.51
C GLU A 83 -1.85 -7.50 15.48
N THR A 84 -3.07 -7.10 15.82
CA THR A 84 -4.24 -7.98 15.82
C THR A 84 -4.47 -8.65 14.47
N TYR A 85 -4.26 -7.92 13.37
CA TYR A 85 -4.50 -8.45 12.02
C TYR A 85 -3.27 -9.13 11.40
N PHE A 86 -2.05 -8.89 11.93
CA PHE A 86 -0.80 -9.36 11.31
C PHE A 86 0.06 -10.26 12.19
N GLN A 87 -0.39 -10.62 13.40
CA GLN A 87 0.33 -11.58 14.24
C GLN A 87 0.34 -12.99 13.63
N LYS A 88 1.49 -13.67 13.73
CA LYS A 88 1.79 -14.97 13.10
C LYS A 88 0.88 -16.14 13.52
N GLN A 89 0.14 -16.04 14.62
CA GLN A 89 -0.55 -17.17 15.26
C GLN A 89 -2.07 -17.23 15.03
N LYS A 90 -2.64 -16.33 14.23
CA LYS A 90 -4.10 -16.36 14.00
C LYS A 90 -4.44 -16.87 12.60
N PRO A 91 -5.61 -17.57 12.47
CA PRO A 91 -6.08 -18.00 11.16
C PRO A 91 -6.20 -16.81 10.21
N LYS A 92 -6.12 -17.07 8.90
CA LYS A 92 -6.22 -16.07 7.82
C LYS A 92 -7.21 -14.97 8.20
N ARG A 93 -6.71 -13.74 8.38
CA ARG A 93 -7.58 -12.58 8.52
C ARG A 93 -7.67 -11.86 7.20
N GLU A 94 -8.85 -11.46 6.86
CA GLU A 94 -9.10 -10.65 5.67
C GLU A 94 -8.91 -9.18 6.02
N ILE A 95 -8.27 -8.46 5.13
CA ILE A 95 -8.20 -7.00 5.18
C ILE A 95 -8.75 -6.42 3.88
N TYR A 96 -9.20 -5.21 3.94
CA TYR A 96 -9.62 -4.45 2.79
C TYR A 96 -8.64 -3.32 2.51
N VAL A 97 -8.21 -3.18 1.26
CA VAL A 97 -7.48 -2.00 0.80
C VAL A 97 -8.46 -1.07 0.08
N ILE A 98 -8.54 0.16 0.53
CA ILE A 98 -9.46 1.15 -0.04
C ILE A 98 -8.74 1.92 -1.14
N PHE A 99 -9.13 1.70 -2.39
CA PHE A 99 -8.59 2.44 -3.51
C PHE A 99 -9.41 3.69 -3.81
N THR A 100 -8.77 4.85 -3.68
CA THR A 100 -9.30 6.15 -4.10
C THR A 100 -8.46 6.69 -5.24
N GLY A 101 -8.94 6.56 -6.46
CA GLY A 101 -8.20 6.99 -7.64
C GLY A 101 -9.04 6.93 -8.91
N THR A 102 -8.43 7.27 -10.03
CA THR A 102 -9.07 7.12 -11.33
C THR A 102 -9.31 5.63 -11.65
N LYS A 103 -10.27 5.34 -12.54
CA LYS A 103 -10.51 3.96 -13.01
C LYS A 103 -9.22 3.29 -13.51
N PHE A 104 -8.33 4.06 -14.15
CA PHE A 104 -7.05 3.56 -14.64
C PHE A 104 -6.11 3.20 -13.48
N GLN A 105 -5.96 4.07 -12.50
CA GLN A 105 -5.12 3.82 -11.31
C GLN A 105 -5.59 2.58 -10.54
N VAL A 106 -6.90 2.46 -10.31
CA VAL A 106 -7.47 1.28 -9.66
C VAL A 106 -7.17 0.00 -10.44
N LYS A 107 -7.29 0.01 -11.78
CA LYS A 107 -6.89 -1.14 -12.61
C LYS A 107 -5.42 -1.52 -12.41
N VAL A 108 -4.52 -0.53 -12.38
CA VAL A 108 -3.09 -0.76 -12.14
C VAL A 108 -2.87 -1.35 -10.76
N TRP A 109 -3.38 -0.75 -9.69
CA TRP A 109 -3.19 -1.23 -8.32
C TRP A 109 -3.78 -2.63 -8.10
N SER A 110 -4.94 -2.91 -8.69
CA SER A 110 -5.53 -4.27 -8.68
C SER A 110 -4.66 -5.29 -9.41
N ALA A 111 -3.96 -4.88 -10.48
CA ALA A 111 -3.01 -5.74 -11.16
C ALA A 111 -1.76 -6.00 -10.30
N LEU A 112 -1.29 -5.00 -9.54
CA LEU A 112 -0.17 -5.19 -8.61
C LEU A 112 -0.44 -6.28 -7.58
N LEU A 113 -1.66 -6.36 -7.04
CA LEU A 113 -2.05 -7.40 -6.07
C LEU A 113 -1.96 -8.83 -6.64
N LYS A 114 -1.94 -8.98 -7.96
CA LYS A 114 -1.80 -10.28 -8.64
C LYS A 114 -0.35 -10.71 -8.84
N ILE A 115 0.62 -9.84 -8.54
CA ILE A 115 2.05 -10.19 -8.62
C ILE A 115 2.40 -11.07 -7.41
N PRO A 116 2.81 -12.33 -7.62
CA PRO A 116 3.12 -13.23 -6.51
C PRO A 116 4.26 -12.71 -5.63
N TYR A 117 4.29 -13.20 -4.40
CA TYR A 117 5.36 -12.94 -3.45
C TYR A 117 6.70 -13.46 -3.99
N GLY A 118 7.74 -12.62 -3.97
CA GLY A 118 9.08 -12.95 -4.49
C GLY A 118 9.23 -12.81 -6.01
N GLU A 119 8.15 -12.50 -6.74
CA GLU A 119 8.22 -12.24 -8.17
C GLU A 119 8.27 -10.75 -8.48
N GLU A 120 8.88 -10.42 -9.60
CA GLU A 120 8.95 -9.05 -10.11
C GLU A 120 8.29 -8.95 -11.49
N ARG A 121 7.77 -7.77 -11.81
CA ARG A 121 7.24 -7.43 -13.15
C ARG A 121 7.83 -6.12 -13.62
N THR A 122 7.95 -5.97 -14.93
CA THR A 122 8.27 -4.68 -15.54
C THR A 122 7.02 -3.82 -15.70
N TYR A 123 7.19 -2.51 -15.86
CA TYR A 123 6.06 -1.62 -16.18
C TYR A 123 5.32 -2.03 -17.46
N ASN A 124 6.04 -2.62 -18.44
CA ASN A 124 5.46 -3.15 -19.67
C ASN A 124 4.52 -4.33 -19.38
N GLU A 125 4.96 -5.26 -18.52
CA GLU A 125 4.12 -6.39 -18.12
C GLU A 125 2.89 -5.93 -17.33
N VAL A 126 3.04 -4.95 -16.42
CA VAL A 126 1.89 -4.36 -15.70
C VAL A 126 0.90 -3.73 -16.68
N ALA A 127 1.37 -3.00 -17.70
CA ALA A 127 0.52 -2.42 -18.74
C ALA A 127 -0.21 -3.51 -19.55
N ALA A 128 0.47 -4.64 -19.84
CA ALA A 128 -0.15 -5.80 -20.49
C ALA A 128 -1.20 -6.48 -19.58
N MET A 129 -0.90 -6.65 -18.27
CA MET A 129 -1.83 -7.24 -17.30
C MET A 129 -3.17 -6.48 -17.24
N ILE A 130 -3.16 -5.16 -17.40
CA ILE A 130 -4.39 -4.35 -17.45
C ILE A 130 -5.01 -4.25 -18.86
N ARG A 131 -4.49 -5.01 -19.84
CA ARG A 131 -4.88 -5.02 -21.26
C ARG A 131 -4.73 -3.66 -21.95
N MET A 132 -3.70 -2.91 -21.56
CA MET A 132 -3.37 -1.60 -22.13
C MET A 132 -1.87 -1.47 -22.41
N PRO A 133 -1.27 -2.33 -23.29
CA PRO A 133 0.18 -2.45 -23.46
C PRO A 133 0.86 -1.14 -23.94
N LYS A 134 0.12 -0.26 -24.60
CA LYS A 134 0.62 1.06 -25.04
C LYS A 134 0.67 2.10 -23.91
N SER A 135 0.14 1.80 -22.73
CA SER A 135 0.00 2.76 -21.60
C SER A 135 1.11 2.64 -20.55
N VAL A 136 2.32 2.20 -20.93
CA VAL A 136 3.43 1.93 -20.00
C VAL A 136 3.79 3.14 -19.14
N ARG A 137 3.88 4.35 -19.72
CA ARG A 137 4.21 5.58 -18.99
C ARG A 137 3.13 5.93 -17.96
N ALA A 138 1.85 5.81 -18.34
CA ALA A 138 0.73 6.03 -17.43
C ALA A 138 0.69 4.97 -16.32
N ALA A 139 0.97 3.69 -16.64
CA ALA A 139 1.06 2.62 -15.65
C ALA A 139 2.18 2.89 -14.64
N SER A 140 3.38 3.29 -15.10
CA SER A 140 4.50 3.67 -14.23
C SER A 140 4.11 4.82 -13.28
N SER A 141 3.44 5.86 -13.79
CA SER A 141 2.93 6.95 -12.96
C SER A 141 1.91 6.47 -11.92
N ALA A 142 1.00 5.58 -12.30
CA ALA A 142 0.02 5.01 -11.37
C ALA A 142 0.67 4.13 -10.29
N VAL A 143 1.66 3.31 -10.64
CA VAL A 143 2.45 2.51 -9.68
C VAL A 143 3.12 3.43 -8.63
N GLY A 144 3.72 4.54 -9.07
CA GLY A 144 4.37 5.51 -8.17
C GLY A 144 3.40 6.30 -7.27
N ARG A 145 2.11 6.32 -7.62
CA ARG A 145 1.05 6.96 -6.81
C ARG A 145 0.36 6.02 -5.83
N ASN A 146 0.90 4.83 -5.62
CA ASN A 146 0.39 3.92 -4.61
C ASN A 146 0.53 4.52 -3.21
N ASP A 147 -0.57 4.53 -2.45
CA ASP A 147 -0.64 5.06 -1.09
C ASP A 147 -0.72 3.97 -0.01
N ILE A 148 -0.63 2.70 -0.42
CA ILE A 148 -0.75 1.57 0.50
C ILE A 148 0.48 0.67 0.30
N ALA A 149 1.62 1.13 0.83
CA ALA A 149 2.89 0.42 0.73
C ALA A 149 2.80 -1.01 1.28
N LEU A 150 3.61 -1.91 0.81
CA LEU A 150 3.70 -3.32 1.20
C LEU A 150 2.45 -4.15 0.86
N PHE A 151 1.25 -3.70 1.23
CA PHE A 151 0.00 -4.39 0.89
C PHE A 151 -0.26 -4.36 -0.61
N VAL A 152 -0.10 -3.20 -1.24
CA VAL A 152 -0.11 -3.07 -2.69
C VAL A 152 1.35 -3.07 -3.17
N PRO A 153 1.84 -4.17 -3.77
CA PRO A 153 3.26 -4.43 -3.91
C PRO A 153 3.91 -3.67 -5.08
N CYS A 154 3.88 -2.34 -5.04
CA CYS A 154 4.55 -1.51 -6.04
C CYS A 154 6.08 -1.70 -6.05
N HIS A 155 6.68 -2.20 -4.96
CA HIS A 155 8.09 -2.58 -4.89
C HIS A 155 8.44 -3.75 -5.83
N ARG A 156 7.47 -4.59 -6.22
CA ARG A 156 7.67 -5.69 -7.18
C ARG A 156 7.67 -5.24 -8.64
N VAL A 157 7.58 -3.92 -8.91
CA VAL A 157 7.60 -3.41 -10.29
C VAL A 157 8.90 -2.65 -10.56
N LYS A 158 9.53 -2.94 -11.70
CA LYS A 158 10.81 -2.35 -12.13
C LYS A 158 10.80 -1.88 -13.58
N ALA A 159 11.79 -1.11 -13.99
CA ALA A 159 12.02 -0.79 -15.38
C ALA A 159 12.62 -1.99 -16.15
N LYS A 160 12.46 -2.02 -17.47
CA LYS A 160 12.97 -3.09 -18.32
C LYS A 160 14.52 -3.27 -18.24
N ASN A 161 15.23 -2.18 -18.00
CA ASN A 161 16.70 -2.16 -17.84
C ASN A 161 17.16 -2.43 -16.40
N ASN A 162 16.32 -3.03 -15.55
CA ASN A 162 16.56 -3.23 -14.12
C ASN A 162 16.78 -1.93 -13.31
N ASP A 163 16.48 -0.77 -13.88
CA ASP A 163 16.56 0.50 -13.20
C ASP A 163 15.52 0.58 -12.07
N MET A 164 16.00 0.68 -10.84
CA MET A 164 15.18 0.76 -9.64
C MET A 164 15.00 2.19 -9.12
N HIS A 165 15.48 3.20 -9.84
CA HIS A 165 15.64 4.59 -9.37
C HIS A 165 14.35 5.37 -9.06
N LYS A 166 13.18 4.73 -9.03
CA LYS A 166 11.90 5.45 -8.87
C LYS A 166 11.00 4.90 -7.76
N TYR A 167 11.56 4.18 -6.80
CA TYR A 167 10.76 3.75 -5.67
C TYR A 167 10.53 4.93 -4.71
N ARG A 168 9.27 5.21 -4.38
CA ARG A 168 8.86 6.40 -3.60
C ARG A 168 9.57 6.52 -2.25
N TRP A 169 9.86 5.40 -1.61
CA TRP A 169 10.48 5.34 -0.28
C TRP A 169 11.97 4.96 -0.31
N GLY A 170 12.59 5.04 -1.48
CA GLY A 170 14.02 4.81 -1.66
C GLY A 170 14.38 3.40 -2.14
N ASN A 171 15.46 3.34 -2.91
CA ASN A 171 15.87 2.11 -3.60
C ASN A 171 16.43 1.06 -2.65
N GLU A 172 17.14 1.47 -1.61
CA GLU A 172 17.70 0.54 -0.62
C GLU A 172 16.60 -0.21 0.12
N LEU A 173 15.53 0.49 0.49
CA LEU A 173 14.37 -0.15 1.10
C LEU A 173 13.69 -1.13 0.14
N LYS A 174 13.54 -0.77 -1.14
CA LYS A 174 13.01 -1.68 -2.16
C LYS A 174 13.85 -2.94 -2.29
N LYS A 175 15.17 -2.80 -2.39
CA LYS A 175 16.10 -3.94 -2.46
C LYS A 175 15.96 -4.86 -1.25
N LYS A 176 15.91 -4.28 -0.03
CA LYS A 176 15.73 -5.03 1.22
C LYS A 176 14.42 -5.84 1.22
N ILE A 177 13.31 -5.21 0.81
CA ILE A 177 12.00 -5.89 0.74
C ILE A 177 12.06 -7.06 -0.26
N LEU A 178 12.59 -6.83 -1.48
CA LEU A 178 12.68 -7.84 -2.52
C LEU A 178 13.62 -9.00 -2.13
N ALA A 179 14.75 -8.72 -1.48
CA ALA A 179 15.66 -9.74 -0.97
C ALA A 179 14.96 -10.64 0.06
N ASP A 180 14.24 -10.05 1.00
CA ASP A 180 13.46 -10.78 2.00
C ASP A 180 12.32 -11.62 1.39
N GLU A 181 11.75 -11.16 0.27
CA GLU A 181 10.72 -11.92 -0.44
C GLU A 181 11.29 -13.14 -1.17
N LYS A 182 12.52 -13.03 -1.69
CA LYS A 182 13.21 -14.12 -2.41
C LYS A 182 13.82 -15.19 -1.49
N SER A 183 14.12 -14.82 -0.24
CA SER A 183 14.73 -15.73 0.75
C SER A 183 13.74 -16.69 1.43
N LYS A 184 12.48 -16.71 1.05
CA LYS A 184 11.38 -17.48 1.62
C LYS A 184 10.63 -18.30 0.58
#